data_11cd46871f2f8741104d9e036ae9497b
#
_entry.id   11cd46871f2f8741104d9e036ae9497b
#
_cell.length_a   1.000
_cell.length_b   1.000
_cell.length_c   1.000
_cell.angle_alpha   90.00
_cell.angle_beta   90.00
_cell.angle_gamma   90.00
#
_symmetry.space_group_name_H-M   'P 1'
#
loop_
_entity.id
_entity.type
_entity.pdbx_description
1 polymer ?
#
loop_
_entity_poly.entity_id
_entity_poly.type
_entity_poly.pdbx_seq_one_letter_code
_entity_poly.pdbx_strand_id
1 'polypeptide(L)'
;ALYNFWAINTGRLCPTGWRVASDNDFKTLEMELGMTQGQADGVYERGTDQGVQMKTPTGWNPGGIAGTNSSGFSAVPGGYRFYQDGLSTAMGAVASFGTSTSHSATNYIYRQLWYNTATVYRVDVPYAAGFSVRCVKVN
;
A
#
# COMPACT_ATOMS: atom_id res chain seq x y z
N ALA A 1 -0.56 -13.37 1.23
CA ALA A 1 -0.14 -13.35 2.64
C ALA A 1 -0.08 -11.92 3.16
N LEU A 2 -0.30 -11.72 4.45
CA LEU A 2 -0.24 -10.44 5.14
C LEU A 2 0.92 -10.49 6.13
N TYR A 3 1.76 -9.45 6.13
CA TYR A 3 2.98 -9.38 6.94
C TYR A 3 2.95 -8.16 7.84
N ASN A 4 3.35 -8.30 9.09
CA ASN A 4 3.57 -7.19 10.02
C ASN A 4 4.97 -6.59 9.84
N PHE A 5 5.26 -5.48 10.54
CA PHE A 5 6.53 -4.79 10.37
C PHE A 5 7.74 -5.62 10.81
N TRP A 6 7.61 -6.45 11.84
CA TRP A 6 8.74 -7.32 12.25
C TRP A 6 9.13 -8.29 11.14
N ALA A 7 8.15 -8.89 10.45
CA ALA A 7 8.42 -9.74 9.30
C ALA A 7 9.06 -8.96 8.14
N ILE A 8 8.55 -7.77 7.84
CA ILE A 8 9.11 -6.86 6.82
C ILE A 8 10.58 -6.53 7.15
N ASN A 9 10.86 -6.19 8.41
CA ASN A 9 12.19 -5.76 8.86
C ASN A 9 13.24 -6.87 8.87
N THR A 10 12.84 -8.13 8.70
CA THR A 10 13.82 -9.24 8.52
C THR A 10 14.62 -9.12 7.22
N GLY A 11 14.12 -8.38 6.24
CA GLY A 11 14.72 -8.29 4.90
C GLY A 11 14.62 -9.58 4.08
N ARG A 12 13.83 -10.58 4.51
CA ARG A 12 13.79 -11.94 3.91
C ARG A 12 12.51 -12.22 3.09
N LEU A 13 11.59 -11.25 2.99
CA LEU A 13 10.32 -11.48 2.29
C LEU A 13 10.44 -11.44 0.76
N CYS A 14 11.43 -10.73 0.24
CA CYS A 14 11.64 -10.58 -1.19
C CYS A 14 12.78 -11.49 -1.68
N PRO A 15 12.77 -11.90 -2.95
CA PRO A 15 13.85 -12.68 -3.53
C PRO A 15 15.20 -11.94 -3.50
N THR A 16 16.30 -12.69 -3.67
CA THR A 16 17.64 -12.10 -3.79
C THR A 16 17.67 -11.02 -4.88
N GLY A 17 18.23 -9.86 -4.57
CA GLY A 17 18.26 -8.69 -5.46
C GLY A 17 16.99 -7.84 -5.44
N TRP A 18 16.04 -8.16 -4.54
CA TRP A 18 14.82 -7.40 -4.31
C TRP A 18 14.66 -7.07 -2.83
N ARG A 19 13.93 -6.01 -2.53
CA ARG A 19 13.59 -5.61 -1.17
C ARG A 19 12.13 -5.16 -1.07
N VAL A 20 11.57 -5.14 0.12
CA VAL A 20 10.25 -4.53 0.35
C VAL A 20 10.32 -3.03 0.04
N ALA A 21 9.32 -2.53 -0.67
CA ALA A 21 9.22 -1.12 -1.03
C ALA A 21 9.21 -0.23 0.22
N SER A 22 9.96 0.86 0.18
CA SER A 22 9.96 1.91 1.20
C SER A 22 8.83 2.92 0.94
N ASP A 23 8.59 3.81 1.91
CA ASP A 23 7.71 4.98 1.72
C ASP A 23 8.16 5.84 0.52
N ASN A 24 9.46 6.03 0.36
CA ASN A 24 10.03 6.79 -0.76
C ASN A 24 9.81 6.12 -2.12
N ASP A 25 9.88 4.79 -2.19
CA ASP A 25 9.57 4.07 -3.43
C ASP A 25 8.12 4.31 -3.87
N PHE A 26 7.19 4.27 -2.92
CA PHE A 26 5.78 4.60 -3.19
C PHE A 26 5.60 6.06 -3.61
N LYS A 27 6.25 7.02 -2.94
CA LYS A 27 6.20 8.43 -3.35
C LYS A 27 6.73 8.63 -4.78
N THR A 28 7.82 7.98 -5.13
CA THR A 28 8.38 8.03 -6.49
C THR A 28 7.36 7.53 -7.51
N LEU A 29 6.74 6.37 -7.27
CA LEU A 29 5.67 5.86 -8.13
C LEU A 29 4.49 6.83 -8.20
N GLU A 30 4.00 7.32 -7.07
CA GLU A 30 2.86 8.23 -6.98
C GLU A 30 3.11 9.54 -7.74
N MET A 31 4.34 10.08 -7.70
CA MET A 31 4.74 11.27 -8.47
C MET A 31 4.85 10.98 -9.97
N GLU A 32 5.38 9.84 -10.37
CA GLU A 32 5.38 9.41 -11.78
C GLU A 32 3.95 9.26 -12.34
N LEU A 33 2.98 8.93 -11.48
CA LEU A 33 1.57 8.85 -11.84
C LEU A 33 0.84 10.20 -11.76
N GLY A 34 1.55 11.29 -11.42
CA GLY A 34 1.02 12.65 -11.50
C GLY A 34 0.80 13.36 -10.16
N MET A 35 1.17 12.80 -9.01
CA MET A 35 1.17 13.55 -7.75
C MET A 35 2.24 14.63 -7.77
N THR A 36 1.94 15.78 -7.16
CA THR A 36 2.98 16.75 -6.80
C THR A 36 3.78 16.25 -5.59
N GLN A 37 4.96 16.81 -5.36
CA GLN A 37 5.77 16.49 -4.16
C GLN A 37 4.96 16.74 -2.87
N GLY A 38 4.25 17.86 -2.79
CA GLY A 38 3.42 18.20 -1.63
C GLY A 38 2.29 17.19 -1.39
N GLN A 39 1.67 16.68 -2.46
CA GLN A 39 0.69 15.59 -2.34
C GLN A 39 1.33 14.30 -1.86
N ALA A 40 2.46 13.90 -2.46
CA ALA A 40 3.16 12.68 -2.09
C ALA A 40 3.63 12.68 -0.62
N ASP A 41 4.04 13.83 -0.10
CA ASP A 41 4.49 14.00 1.30
C ASP A 41 3.32 14.09 2.30
N GLY A 42 2.10 14.33 1.84
CA GLY A 42 0.92 14.43 2.67
C GLY A 42 0.52 13.11 3.34
N VAL A 43 -0.44 13.19 4.25
CA VAL A 43 -1.04 12.05 4.95
C VAL A 43 -2.53 11.95 4.65
N TYR A 44 -3.11 10.79 4.97
CA TYR A 44 -4.49 10.42 4.66
C TYR A 44 -4.73 10.31 3.15
N GLU A 45 -5.88 10.71 2.64
CA GLU A 45 -6.20 10.68 1.20
C GLU A 45 -5.38 11.72 0.45
N ARG A 46 -4.62 11.30 -0.58
CA ARG A 46 -3.75 12.16 -1.37
C ARG A 46 -3.89 11.88 -2.85
N GLY A 47 -3.57 12.89 -3.66
CA GLY A 47 -3.62 12.79 -5.12
C GLY A 47 -5.00 13.03 -5.69
N THR A 48 -5.21 12.55 -6.90
CA THR A 48 -6.46 12.69 -7.67
C THR A 48 -6.99 11.35 -8.14
N ASP A 49 -6.25 10.65 -9.02
CA ASP A 49 -6.65 9.38 -9.66
C ASP A 49 -5.56 8.29 -9.60
N GLN A 50 -4.50 8.50 -8.84
CA GLN A 50 -3.39 7.54 -8.76
C GLN A 50 -3.85 6.19 -8.22
N GLY A 51 -4.82 6.16 -7.31
CA GLY A 51 -5.43 4.93 -6.85
C GLY A 51 -6.13 4.16 -7.97
N VAL A 52 -6.83 4.84 -8.86
CA VAL A 52 -7.45 4.23 -10.05
C VAL A 52 -6.39 3.65 -10.98
N GLN A 53 -5.31 4.38 -11.21
CA GLN A 53 -4.20 3.92 -12.07
C GLN A 53 -3.50 2.67 -11.51
N MET A 54 -3.53 2.46 -10.19
CA MET A 54 -2.85 1.35 -9.50
C MET A 54 -3.75 0.13 -9.29
N LYS A 55 -5.07 0.30 -9.16
CA LYS A 55 -6.03 -0.79 -8.92
C LYS A 55 -6.25 -1.65 -10.16
N THR A 56 -6.39 -2.97 -9.96
CA THR A 56 -6.90 -3.88 -11.01
C THR A 56 -8.32 -3.50 -11.42
N PRO A 57 -8.73 -3.74 -12.69
CA PRO A 57 -10.10 -3.44 -13.14
C PRO A 57 -11.19 -4.27 -12.47
N THR A 58 -10.84 -5.44 -11.94
CA THR A 58 -11.78 -6.42 -11.36
C THR A 58 -11.33 -6.91 -9.99
N GLY A 59 -12.22 -7.60 -9.28
CA GLY A 59 -11.95 -8.19 -7.97
C GLY A 59 -12.37 -7.31 -6.79
N TRP A 60 -12.84 -6.10 -7.04
CA TRP A 60 -13.29 -5.14 -6.03
C TRP A 60 -14.78 -5.26 -5.73
N ASN A 61 -15.19 -4.84 -4.54
CA ASN A 61 -16.61 -4.76 -4.18
C ASN A 61 -17.39 -3.89 -5.17
N PRO A 62 -18.66 -4.24 -5.46
CA PRO A 62 -19.48 -3.45 -6.37
C PRO A 62 -19.80 -2.06 -5.83
N GLY A 63 -20.17 -1.14 -6.72
CA GLY A 63 -20.58 0.22 -6.36
C GLY A 63 -19.44 1.20 -6.09
N GLY A 64 -18.21 0.80 -6.39
CA GLY A 64 -17.03 1.63 -6.20
C GLY A 64 -16.54 2.33 -7.47
N ILE A 65 -15.30 2.83 -7.40
CA ILE A 65 -14.58 3.44 -8.52
C ILE A 65 -13.64 2.39 -9.12
N ALA A 66 -13.93 1.95 -10.34
CA ALA A 66 -13.15 0.92 -11.01
C ALA A 66 -11.70 1.34 -11.24
N GLY A 67 -10.77 0.41 -11.06
CA GLY A 67 -9.37 0.58 -11.44
C GLY A 67 -9.18 0.47 -12.94
N THR A 68 -8.15 1.12 -13.47
CA THR A 68 -7.69 0.97 -14.86
C THR A 68 -6.43 0.13 -14.96
N ASN A 69 -5.67 0.05 -13.86
CA ASN A 69 -4.34 -0.54 -13.82
C ASN A 69 -3.38 0.01 -14.89
N SER A 70 -3.56 1.26 -15.29
CA SER A 70 -2.71 1.90 -16.32
C SER A 70 -1.23 1.98 -15.91
N SER A 71 -0.95 1.97 -14.60
CA SER A 71 0.42 1.93 -14.08
C SER A 71 1.09 0.55 -14.17
N GLY A 72 0.32 -0.52 -14.37
CA GLY A 72 0.81 -1.90 -14.24
C GLY A 72 1.09 -2.36 -12.81
N PHE A 73 0.74 -1.57 -11.78
CA PHE A 73 0.98 -1.93 -10.38
C PHE A 73 0.17 -3.14 -9.94
N SER A 74 -1.04 -3.32 -10.47
CA SER A 74 -1.91 -4.49 -10.25
C SER A 74 -2.28 -4.70 -8.78
N ALA A 75 -2.74 -3.66 -8.10
CA ALA A 75 -3.25 -3.77 -6.74
C ALA A 75 -4.55 -4.57 -6.71
N VAL A 76 -4.57 -5.65 -5.94
CA VAL A 76 -5.75 -6.48 -5.70
C VAL A 76 -6.27 -6.27 -4.27
N PRO A 77 -7.59 -6.32 -4.02
CA PRO A 77 -8.17 -5.97 -2.73
C PRO A 77 -8.07 -7.12 -1.72
N GLY A 78 -6.86 -7.44 -1.29
CA GLY A 78 -6.55 -8.53 -0.35
C GLY A 78 -6.87 -8.22 1.11
N GLY A 79 -7.36 -7.03 1.44
CA GLY A 79 -7.63 -6.62 2.82
C GLY A 79 -6.38 -6.38 3.64
N TYR A 80 -6.53 -6.44 4.96
CA TYR A 80 -5.44 -6.31 5.92
C TYR A 80 -5.73 -7.07 7.22
N ARG A 81 -4.71 -7.23 8.06
CA ARG A 81 -4.85 -7.79 9.41
C ARG A 81 -4.83 -6.65 10.43
N PHE A 82 -5.91 -6.55 11.21
CA PHE A 82 -6.05 -5.49 12.20
C PHE A 82 -5.12 -5.75 13.41
N TYR A 83 -4.47 -4.71 13.90
CA TYR A 83 -3.43 -4.85 14.92
C TYR A 83 -3.96 -5.16 16.32
N GLN A 84 -5.22 -4.79 16.64
CA GLN A 84 -5.79 -4.96 17.96
C GLN A 84 -6.29 -6.38 18.24
N ASP A 85 -6.93 -7.02 17.26
CA ASP A 85 -7.52 -8.35 17.41
C ASP A 85 -6.85 -9.44 16.56
N GLY A 86 -5.96 -9.05 15.65
CA GLY A 86 -5.26 -9.95 14.75
C GLY A 86 -6.16 -10.59 13.68
N LEU A 87 -7.37 -10.11 13.49
CA LEU A 87 -8.29 -10.62 12.48
C LEU A 87 -8.03 -10.00 11.11
N SER A 88 -8.14 -10.82 10.07
CA SER A 88 -8.13 -10.33 8.69
C SER A 88 -9.50 -9.77 8.32
N THR A 89 -9.50 -8.63 7.64
CA THR A 89 -10.72 -7.88 7.30
C THR A 89 -10.61 -7.19 5.95
N ALA A 90 -11.74 -6.66 5.47
CA ALA A 90 -11.84 -5.78 4.30
C ALA A 90 -11.38 -6.39 2.96
N MET A 91 -11.37 -7.73 2.83
CA MET A 91 -11.16 -8.38 1.53
C MET A 91 -12.23 -7.92 0.52
N GLY A 92 -11.81 -7.58 -0.67
CA GLY A 92 -12.68 -6.99 -1.70
C GLY A 92 -12.82 -5.46 -1.60
N ALA A 93 -12.62 -4.88 -0.41
CA ALA A 93 -12.81 -3.45 -0.17
C ALA A 93 -11.52 -2.64 -0.30
N VAL A 94 -10.37 -3.22 0.09
CA VAL A 94 -9.11 -2.47 0.16
C VAL A 94 -7.90 -3.32 -0.23
N ALA A 95 -6.99 -2.71 -0.98
CA ALA A 95 -5.62 -3.20 -1.14
C ALA A 95 -4.73 -2.42 -0.19
N SER A 96 -4.01 -3.13 0.68
CA SER A 96 -3.16 -2.51 1.70
C SER A 96 -1.72 -2.98 1.55
N PHE A 97 -0.77 -2.05 1.60
CA PHE A 97 0.65 -2.33 1.43
C PHE A 97 1.46 -1.72 2.58
N GLY A 98 2.14 -2.59 3.34
CA GLY A 98 3.13 -2.17 4.31
C GLY A 98 4.43 -1.77 3.62
N THR A 99 5.10 -0.76 4.15
CA THR A 99 6.42 -0.33 3.68
C THR A 99 7.52 -0.75 4.64
N SER A 100 8.77 -0.71 4.18
CA SER A 100 9.93 -0.93 5.03
C SER A 100 10.33 0.30 5.84
N THR A 101 9.51 1.37 5.84
CA THR A 101 9.83 2.63 6.51
C THR A 101 9.16 2.71 7.87
N SER A 102 9.97 2.69 8.93
CA SER A 102 9.53 3.02 10.29
C SER A 102 9.21 4.52 10.39
N HIS A 103 8.14 4.86 11.10
CA HIS A 103 7.79 6.24 11.42
C HIS A 103 8.21 6.62 12.85
N SER A 104 8.13 5.66 13.76
CA SER A 104 8.50 5.81 15.17
C SER A 104 9.02 4.49 15.73
N ALA A 105 9.28 4.41 17.03
CA ALA A 105 9.66 3.15 17.68
C ALA A 105 8.58 2.07 17.64
N THR A 106 7.32 2.42 17.32
CA THR A 106 6.16 1.52 17.39
C THR A 106 5.34 1.43 16.10
N ASN A 107 5.51 2.40 15.18
CA ASN A 107 4.66 2.55 14.00
C ASN A 107 5.48 2.58 12.71
N TYR A 108 4.87 2.12 11.61
CA TYR A 108 5.44 2.14 10.27
C TYR A 108 4.45 2.66 9.24
N ILE A 109 4.95 3.16 8.12
CA ILE A 109 4.15 3.77 7.06
C ILE A 109 3.51 2.68 6.20
N TYR A 110 2.26 2.88 5.80
CA TYR A 110 1.56 2.01 4.87
C TYR A 110 0.74 2.77 3.83
N ARG A 111 0.23 2.06 2.84
CA ARG A 111 -0.68 2.56 1.80
C ARG A 111 -1.96 1.77 1.79
N GLN A 112 -3.08 2.45 1.48
CA GLN A 112 -4.35 1.80 1.15
C GLN A 112 -4.96 2.38 -0.11
N LEU A 113 -5.54 1.50 -0.91
CA LEU A 113 -6.35 1.82 -2.08
C LEU A 113 -7.73 1.24 -1.82
N TRP A 114 -8.72 2.09 -1.65
CA TRP A 114 -10.08 1.66 -1.34
C TRP A 114 -10.92 1.48 -2.62
N TYR A 115 -11.89 0.55 -2.59
CA TYR A 115 -12.77 0.28 -3.73
C TYR A 115 -13.57 1.50 -4.19
N ASN A 116 -13.88 2.42 -3.29
CA ASN A 116 -14.75 3.58 -3.50
C ASN A 116 -14.00 4.92 -3.57
N THR A 117 -12.66 4.92 -3.62
CA THR A 117 -11.86 6.14 -3.79
C THR A 117 -10.96 6.05 -5.02
N ALA A 118 -10.62 7.21 -5.58
CA ALA A 118 -9.65 7.32 -6.67
C ALA A 118 -8.23 7.62 -6.20
N THR A 119 -8.09 8.02 -4.95
CA THR A 119 -6.87 8.53 -4.30
C THR A 119 -6.05 7.41 -3.67
N VAL A 120 -4.91 7.76 -3.06
CA VAL A 120 -4.05 6.86 -2.31
C VAL A 120 -3.97 7.32 -0.85
N TYR A 121 -4.36 6.47 0.07
CA TYR A 121 -4.27 6.73 1.51
C TYR A 121 -2.88 6.39 2.03
N ARG A 122 -2.31 7.26 2.85
CA ARG A 122 -0.99 7.11 3.47
C ARG A 122 -1.02 7.60 4.91
N VAL A 123 -0.61 6.75 5.83
CA VAL A 123 -0.43 7.12 7.26
C VAL A 123 0.45 6.05 7.93
N ASP A 124 0.77 6.23 9.19
CA ASP A 124 1.45 5.24 10.00
C ASP A 124 0.47 4.38 10.82
N VAL A 125 0.93 3.22 11.25
CA VAL A 125 0.14 2.23 11.98
C VAL A 125 1.06 1.43 12.90
N PRO A 126 0.57 0.88 14.04
CA PRO A 126 1.36 0.02 14.89
C PRO A 126 1.99 -1.17 14.13
N TYR A 127 3.20 -1.56 14.53
CA TYR A 127 3.99 -2.65 13.91
C TYR A 127 3.25 -3.98 13.80
N ALA A 128 2.25 -4.22 14.64
CA ALA A 128 1.47 -5.46 14.65
C ALA A 128 0.45 -5.55 13.50
N ALA A 129 0.10 -4.44 12.85
CA ALA A 129 -0.78 -4.45 11.68
C ALA A 129 -0.15 -5.23 10.52
N GLY A 130 -0.93 -6.05 9.82
CA GLY A 130 -0.47 -6.90 8.74
C GLY A 130 -1.01 -6.47 7.38
N PHE A 131 -0.13 -6.36 6.40
CA PHE A 131 -0.43 -5.93 5.03
C PHE A 131 0.25 -6.79 4.00
N SER A 132 -0.22 -6.72 2.77
CA SER A 132 0.55 -7.16 1.60
C SER A 132 1.86 -6.36 1.51
N VAL A 133 2.84 -6.90 0.82
CA VAL A 133 4.08 -6.18 0.51
C VAL A 133 4.32 -6.15 -0.99
N ARG A 134 5.03 -5.13 -1.43
CA ARG A 134 5.51 -5.03 -2.80
C ARG A 134 7.03 -5.07 -2.77
N CYS A 135 7.62 -5.99 -3.52
CA CYS A 135 9.06 -6.03 -3.70
C CYS A 135 9.47 -5.11 -4.85
N VAL A 136 10.56 -4.38 -4.66
CA VAL A 136 11.21 -3.55 -5.68
C VAL A 136 12.63 -4.04 -5.90
N LYS A 137 13.11 -3.95 -7.15
CA LYS A 137 14.46 -4.40 -7.50
C LYS A 137 15.51 -3.48 -6.88
N VAL A 138 16.53 -4.07 -6.31
CA VAL A 138 17.71 -3.32 -5.86
C VAL A 138 18.60 -3.05 -7.06
N ASN A 139 18.97 -1.78 -7.23
CA ASN A 139 19.86 -1.37 -8.33
C ASN A 139 21.31 -1.68 -8.00
#